data_1ace90653407f02f075ee6c0096bff49
#
_entry.id   1ace90653407f02f075ee6c0096bff49
#
_cell.length_a   1.000
_cell.length_b   1.000
_cell.length_c   1.000
_cell.angle_alpha   90.00
_cell.angle_beta   90.00
_cell.angle_gamma   90.00
#
_symmetry.space_group_name_H-M   'P 1'
#
loop_
_entity.id
_entity.type
_entity.pdbx_description
1 polymer ?
#
loop_
_entity_poly.entity_id
_entity_poly.type
_entity_poly.pdbx_seq_one_letter_code
_entity_poly.pdbx_strand_id
1 'polypeptide(L)'
;MDKLDRFLTRAEGLLSRLENILPGAQLQAPDWEVAAAFRWDHQQHTLHPVPNFQRIALADLLGIEDQKQRIRQNTLQFVRGGTANNVLLSGARGTGKSSLVKALLNEYAEQGLRVIQIDKQGLIDLSHIVGLVQGRAERFILYCDDLSFNADEPGYQSLKAALDGDLVAFSNNLLIYATSNRRHLMPDYMQDNLATKYVGDEVHPAESVEEKVSLSERFGLWISFYPFTQDEYIDVAAHWLKHHGWQHGLTDEVRREALQWSLMRGSRSGRVAGQFAKDWCGRHAAG
;
A
#
# COMPACT_ATOMS: atom_id res chain seq x y z
N MET A 1 38.59 2.06 36.66
CA MET A 1 37.13 2.08 36.47
C MET A 1 36.49 1.41 37.66
N ASP A 2 35.88 2.20 38.52
CA ASP A 2 35.42 1.82 39.85
C ASP A 2 34.19 0.90 39.74
N LYS A 3 34.00 0.03 40.76
CA LYS A 3 32.79 -0.83 40.84
C LYS A 3 31.49 -0.01 40.75
N LEU A 4 31.55 1.22 41.19
CA LEU A 4 30.44 2.19 41.14
C LEU A 4 30.09 2.58 39.69
N ASP A 5 31.09 2.85 38.85
CA ASP A 5 30.86 3.20 37.45
C ASP A 5 30.17 2.06 36.66
N ARG A 6 30.60 0.81 36.91
CA ARG A 6 29.97 -0.36 36.30
C ARG A 6 28.53 -0.57 36.77
N PHE A 7 28.28 -0.28 38.06
CA PHE A 7 26.93 -0.38 38.60
C PHE A 7 26.02 0.70 38.00
N LEU A 8 26.49 1.94 37.92
CA LEU A 8 25.75 3.05 37.31
C LEU A 8 25.43 2.79 35.84
N THR A 9 26.41 2.37 35.04
CA THR A 9 26.18 2.03 33.61
C THR A 9 25.17 0.89 33.45
N ARG A 10 25.21 -0.10 34.35
CA ARG A 10 24.26 -1.21 34.32
C ARG A 10 22.86 -0.80 34.78
N ALA A 11 22.76 0.08 35.75
CA ALA A 11 21.51 0.66 36.24
C ALA A 11 20.86 1.54 35.18
N GLU A 12 21.64 2.41 34.50
CA GLU A 12 21.15 3.22 33.36
C GLU A 12 20.63 2.34 32.21
N GLY A 13 21.35 1.26 31.86
CA GLY A 13 20.90 0.31 30.84
C GLY A 13 19.63 -0.46 31.22
N LEU A 14 19.40 -0.72 32.53
CA LEU A 14 18.15 -1.32 33.02
C LEU A 14 17.02 -0.30 33.06
N LEU A 15 17.28 0.94 33.46
CA LEU A 15 16.31 2.03 33.48
C LEU A 15 15.82 2.33 32.05
N SER A 16 16.71 2.44 31.07
CA SER A 16 16.36 2.64 29.67
C SER A 16 15.50 1.48 29.11
N ARG A 17 15.75 0.25 29.53
CA ARG A 17 14.92 -0.91 29.17
C ARG A 17 13.56 -0.86 29.85
N LEU A 18 13.48 -0.43 31.09
CA LEU A 18 12.22 -0.25 31.83
C LEU A 18 11.40 0.91 31.26
N GLU A 19 12.03 2.02 30.90
CA GLU A 19 11.38 3.15 30.23
C GLU A 19 10.74 2.75 28.90
N ASN A 20 11.37 1.84 28.15
CA ASN A 20 10.80 1.27 26.90
C ASN A 20 9.66 0.27 27.12
N ILE A 21 9.46 -0.22 28.35
CA ILE A 21 8.40 -1.21 28.70
C ILE A 21 7.22 -0.52 29.42
N LEU A 22 7.44 0.65 30.03
CA LEU A 22 6.38 1.37 30.73
C LEU A 22 5.37 2.00 29.75
N PRO A 23 4.08 1.84 29.99
CA PRO A 23 3.06 2.57 29.24
C PRO A 23 3.20 4.07 29.53
N GLY A 24 3.79 4.80 28.60
CA GLY A 24 4.13 6.23 28.74
C GLY A 24 5.49 6.61 28.17
N ALA A 25 6.28 5.65 27.62
CA ALA A 25 7.45 5.97 26.81
C ALA A 25 6.98 6.90 25.69
N GLN A 26 7.43 8.14 25.71
CA GLN A 26 7.13 9.11 24.65
C GLN A 26 7.54 8.47 23.33
N LEU A 27 6.57 8.23 22.45
CA LEU A 27 6.80 7.77 21.09
C LEU A 27 7.79 8.75 20.46
N GLN A 28 9.03 8.33 20.27
CA GLN A 28 10.02 9.15 19.63
C GLN A 28 9.68 9.23 18.14
N ALA A 29 9.33 10.43 17.68
CA ALA A 29 9.18 10.67 16.26
C ALA A 29 10.52 10.43 15.57
N PRO A 30 10.56 9.77 14.42
CA PRO A 30 11.80 9.60 13.66
C PRO A 30 12.25 10.95 13.11
N ASP A 31 13.50 11.01 12.68
CA ASP A 31 13.94 12.10 11.84
C ASP A 31 13.31 11.95 10.44
N TRP A 32 12.36 12.83 10.13
CA TRP A 32 11.59 12.81 8.89
C TRP A 32 12.41 13.28 7.67
N GLU A 33 13.61 13.81 7.88
CA GLU A 33 14.51 14.23 6.79
C GLU A 33 15.36 13.07 6.26
N VAL A 34 15.59 12.04 7.08
CA VAL A 34 16.42 10.88 6.73
C VAL A 34 15.83 10.05 5.57
N ALA A 35 14.50 9.97 5.47
CA ALA A 35 13.82 9.19 4.44
C ALA A 35 12.45 9.77 4.09
N ALA A 36 11.98 9.49 2.87
CA ALA A 36 10.62 9.78 2.46
C ALA A 36 9.64 8.62 2.80
N ALA A 37 10.17 7.42 3.03
CA ALA A 37 9.39 6.24 3.40
C ALA A 37 9.81 5.72 4.77
N PHE A 38 8.80 5.29 5.55
CA PHE A 38 8.98 4.70 6.88
C PHE A 38 8.14 3.43 6.95
N ARG A 39 8.54 2.51 7.84
CA ARG A 39 7.76 1.32 8.18
C ARG A 39 7.43 1.34 9.67
N TRP A 40 6.17 1.10 9.99
CA TRP A 40 5.73 0.91 11.36
C TRP A 40 6.08 -0.49 11.85
N ASP A 41 6.76 -0.56 12.99
CA ASP A 41 6.97 -1.80 13.74
C ASP A 41 5.97 -1.86 14.88
N HIS A 42 4.97 -2.73 14.74
CA HIS A 42 3.92 -2.92 15.72
C HIS A 42 4.44 -3.49 17.06
N GLN A 43 5.49 -4.30 17.03
CA GLN A 43 6.03 -4.90 18.26
C GLN A 43 6.83 -3.91 19.09
N GLN A 44 7.55 -3.01 18.43
CA GLN A 44 8.39 -2.01 19.08
C GLN A 44 7.71 -0.65 19.20
N HIS A 45 6.53 -0.46 18.59
CA HIS A 45 5.82 0.82 18.48
C HIS A 45 6.72 1.95 17.96
N THR A 46 7.55 1.67 16.94
CA THR A 46 8.52 2.59 16.37
C THR A 46 8.40 2.68 14.86
N LEU A 47 8.86 3.81 14.32
CA LEU A 47 8.97 4.04 12.88
C LEU A 47 10.42 3.84 12.45
N HIS A 48 10.63 2.91 11.51
CA HIS A 48 11.94 2.66 10.90
C HIS A 48 12.01 3.32 9.53
N PRO A 49 13.05 4.14 9.25
CA PRO A 49 13.24 4.72 7.93
C PRO A 49 13.55 3.64 6.89
N VAL A 50 13.04 3.83 5.67
CA VAL A 50 13.32 2.98 4.51
C VAL A 50 14.10 3.80 3.48
N PRO A 51 15.44 3.93 3.64
CA PRO A 51 16.24 4.86 2.84
C PRO A 51 16.31 4.47 1.36
N ASN A 52 16.27 3.19 1.06
CA ASN A 52 16.39 2.65 -0.30
C ASN A 52 15.05 2.02 -0.75
N PHE A 53 13.98 2.82 -0.82
CA PHE A 53 12.76 2.30 -1.41
C PHE A 53 12.87 2.25 -2.95
N GLN A 54 12.22 1.26 -3.56
CA GLN A 54 12.25 1.07 -5.00
C GLN A 54 11.69 2.31 -5.72
N ARG A 55 12.53 3.00 -6.48
CA ARG A 55 12.14 4.13 -7.30
C ARG A 55 11.46 3.64 -8.57
N ILE A 56 10.18 3.95 -8.71
CA ILE A 56 9.36 3.65 -9.88
C ILE A 56 8.84 4.99 -10.39
N ALA A 57 8.97 5.25 -11.69
CA ALA A 57 8.37 6.42 -12.29
C ALA A 57 6.91 6.13 -12.69
N LEU A 58 6.03 7.13 -12.62
CA LEU A 58 4.65 6.98 -13.11
C LEU A 58 4.61 6.62 -14.60
N ALA A 59 5.61 7.06 -15.37
CA ALA A 59 5.76 6.72 -16.80
C ALA A 59 6.00 5.23 -17.05
N ASP A 60 6.54 4.49 -16.08
CA ASP A 60 6.81 3.05 -16.20
C ASP A 60 5.57 2.18 -15.96
N LEU A 61 4.48 2.78 -15.50
CA LEU A 61 3.23 2.10 -15.21
C LEU A 61 2.26 2.26 -16.39
N LEU A 62 2.30 1.33 -17.33
CA LEU A 62 1.47 1.33 -18.54
C LEU A 62 0.15 0.57 -18.32
N GLY A 63 -0.86 0.92 -19.14
CA GLY A 63 -2.16 0.25 -19.13
C GLY A 63 -3.07 0.61 -17.95
N ILE A 64 -2.73 1.66 -17.20
CA ILE A 64 -3.50 2.14 -16.04
C ILE A 64 -3.61 3.67 -16.01
N GLU A 65 -3.80 4.29 -17.17
CA GLU A 65 -3.73 5.76 -17.30
C GLU A 65 -4.83 6.48 -16.51
N ASP A 66 -6.08 5.97 -16.55
CA ASP A 66 -7.19 6.53 -15.77
C ASP A 66 -6.90 6.43 -14.26
N GLN A 67 -6.44 5.27 -13.81
CA GLN A 67 -6.08 5.05 -12.40
C GLN A 67 -4.97 6.01 -11.95
N LYS A 68 -3.93 6.18 -12.78
CA LYS A 68 -2.84 7.14 -12.53
C LYS A 68 -3.35 8.56 -12.40
N GLN A 69 -4.18 9.00 -13.35
CA GLN A 69 -4.71 10.35 -13.35
C GLN A 69 -5.52 10.64 -12.09
N ARG A 70 -6.44 9.75 -11.73
CA ARG A 70 -7.33 9.93 -10.58
C ARG A 70 -6.56 10.00 -9.26
N ILE A 71 -5.66 9.05 -9.00
CA ILE A 71 -4.90 9.04 -7.75
C ILE A 71 -3.87 10.16 -7.68
N ARG A 72 -3.24 10.50 -8.81
CA ARG A 72 -2.30 11.61 -8.91
C ARG A 72 -2.97 12.94 -8.58
N GLN A 73 -4.17 13.18 -9.10
CA GLN A 73 -4.95 14.37 -8.79
C GLN A 73 -5.25 14.45 -7.29
N ASN A 74 -5.77 13.37 -6.69
CA ASN A 74 -6.06 13.30 -5.25
C ASN A 74 -4.81 13.56 -4.39
N THR A 75 -3.69 12.92 -4.75
CA THR A 75 -2.42 13.09 -4.04
C THR A 75 -1.88 14.52 -4.17
N LEU A 76 -1.94 15.12 -5.37
CA LEU A 76 -1.49 16.47 -5.60
C LEU A 76 -2.30 17.51 -4.81
N GLN A 77 -3.63 17.33 -4.75
CA GLN A 77 -4.50 18.17 -3.91
C GLN A 77 -4.06 18.10 -2.44
N PHE A 78 -3.81 16.91 -1.94
CA PHE A 78 -3.34 16.67 -0.57
C PHE A 78 -1.98 17.32 -0.29
N VAL A 79 -1.00 17.10 -1.15
CA VAL A 79 0.36 17.67 -1.00
C VAL A 79 0.32 19.21 -0.98
N ARG A 80 -0.58 19.81 -1.75
CA ARG A 80 -0.80 21.27 -1.78
C ARG A 80 -1.63 21.82 -0.62
N GLY A 81 -2.02 20.98 0.31
CA GLY A 81 -2.80 21.39 1.49
C GLY A 81 -4.30 21.46 1.27
N GLY A 82 -4.79 21.03 0.09
CA GLY A 82 -6.22 20.93 -0.20
C GLY A 82 -6.86 19.69 0.44
N THR A 83 -8.19 19.65 0.36
CA THR A 83 -8.97 18.46 0.77
C THR A 83 -8.74 17.31 -0.21
N ALA A 84 -8.57 16.09 0.31
CA ALA A 84 -8.38 14.89 -0.47
C ALA A 84 -8.99 13.68 0.26
N ASN A 85 -9.18 12.59 -0.46
CA ASN A 85 -9.86 11.40 0.05
C ASN A 85 -8.86 10.30 0.44
N ASN A 86 -9.25 9.46 1.40
CA ASN A 86 -8.66 8.15 1.60
C ASN A 86 -8.87 7.30 0.34
N VAL A 87 -7.90 6.44 -0.01
CA VAL A 87 -7.87 5.73 -1.29
C VAL A 87 -7.84 4.22 -1.09
N LEU A 88 -8.74 3.52 -1.76
CA LEU A 88 -8.71 2.06 -1.91
C LEU A 88 -8.39 1.68 -3.36
N LEU A 89 -7.29 0.97 -3.57
CA LEU A 89 -6.90 0.38 -4.85
C LEU A 89 -7.22 -1.11 -4.81
N SER A 90 -8.24 -1.55 -5.53
CA SER A 90 -8.70 -2.94 -5.50
C SER A 90 -8.57 -3.63 -6.85
N GLY A 91 -8.46 -4.96 -6.86
CA GLY A 91 -8.48 -5.76 -8.08
C GLY A 91 -7.28 -6.67 -8.30
N ALA A 92 -7.06 -7.09 -9.53
CA ALA A 92 -6.14 -8.17 -9.88
C ALA A 92 -4.70 -7.98 -9.38
N ARG A 93 -4.04 -9.08 -9.02
CA ARG A 93 -2.64 -9.06 -8.58
C ARG A 93 -1.70 -8.68 -9.72
N GLY A 94 -0.65 -7.92 -9.39
CA GLY A 94 0.41 -7.58 -10.35
C GLY A 94 0.04 -6.50 -11.37
N THR A 95 -1.10 -5.81 -11.22
CA THR A 95 -1.56 -4.75 -12.12
C THR A 95 -1.01 -3.35 -11.80
N GLY A 96 -0.10 -3.24 -10.83
CA GLY A 96 0.59 -1.98 -10.54
C GLY A 96 0.07 -1.21 -9.32
N LYS A 97 -0.91 -1.71 -8.55
CA LYS A 97 -1.49 -1.01 -7.37
C LYS A 97 -0.42 -0.49 -6.40
N SER A 98 0.40 -1.39 -5.86
CA SER A 98 1.46 -1.03 -4.90
C SER A 98 2.58 -0.21 -5.56
N SER A 99 2.87 -0.47 -6.85
CA SER A 99 3.83 0.30 -7.62
C SER A 99 3.39 1.74 -7.82
N LEU A 100 2.08 1.98 -7.97
CA LEU A 100 1.50 3.30 -8.15
C LEU A 100 1.68 4.17 -6.89
N VAL A 101 1.49 3.60 -5.69
CA VAL A 101 1.74 4.33 -4.44
C VAL A 101 3.22 4.69 -4.30
N LYS A 102 4.12 3.78 -4.66
CA LYS A 102 5.57 4.05 -4.68
C LYS A 102 5.95 5.15 -5.68
N ALA A 103 5.32 5.14 -6.86
CA ALA A 103 5.58 6.15 -7.89
C ALA A 103 5.10 7.54 -7.46
N LEU A 104 3.96 7.64 -6.75
CA LEU A 104 3.50 8.89 -6.17
C LEU A 104 4.46 9.43 -5.10
N LEU A 105 4.98 8.56 -4.23
CA LEU A 105 6.01 8.99 -3.28
C LEU A 105 7.24 9.55 -4.01
N ASN A 106 7.70 8.86 -5.05
CA ASN A 106 8.85 9.30 -5.84
C ASN A 106 8.61 10.67 -6.52
N GLU A 107 7.37 10.94 -6.95
CA GLU A 107 7.00 12.22 -7.59
C GLU A 107 6.89 13.38 -6.59
N TYR A 108 6.39 13.11 -5.37
CA TYR A 108 6.03 14.17 -4.42
C TYR A 108 6.89 14.22 -3.15
N ALA A 109 7.90 13.36 -2.99
CA ALA A 109 8.75 13.34 -1.80
C ALA A 109 9.46 14.67 -1.54
N GLU A 110 9.96 15.33 -2.60
CA GLU A 110 10.61 16.63 -2.53
C GLU A 110 9.63 17.78 -2.19
N GLN A 111 8.33 17.55 -2.39
CA GLN A 111 7.26 18.47 -2.02
C GLN A 111 6.72 18.20 -0.61
N GLY A 112 7.41 17.40 0.19
CA GLY A 112 7.07 17.11 1.59
C GLY A 112 6.16 15.91 1.79
N LEU A 113 5.90 15.09 0.76
CA LEU A 113 5.16 13.84 0.94
C LEU A 113 6.02 12.81 1.67
N ARG A 114 5.44 12.14 2.65
CA ARG A 114 6.01 10.99 3.37
C ARG A 114 5.04 9.81 3.33
N VAL A 115 5.56 8.60 3.25
CA VAL A 115 4.75 7.37 3.31
C VAL A 115 5.14 6.57 4.54
N ILE A 116 4.15 6.19 5.33
CA ILE A 116 4.30 5.26 6.45
C ILE A 116 3.67 3.94 6.02
N GLN A 117 4.48 2.94 5.76
CA GLN A 117 3.98 1.59 5.48
C GLN A 117 3.61 0.90 6.79
N ILE A 118 2.41 0.35 6.82
CA ILE A 118 1.87 -0.40 7.95
C ILE A 118 1.35 -1.75 7.46
N ASP A 119 1.55 -2.78 8.26
CA ASP A 119 0.89 -4.06 8.05
C ASP A 119 -0.49 -4.10 8.74
N LYS A 120 -1.24 -5.15 8.48
CA LYS A 120 -2.58 -5.30 9.02
C LYS A 120 -2.61 -5.37 10.55
N GLN A 121 -1.58 -5.94 11.19
CA GLN A 121 -1.48 -6.06 12.64
C GLN A 121 -1.24 -4.69 13.28
N GLY A 122 -0.44 -3.85 12.64
CA GLY A 122 -0.15 -2.50 13.12
C GLY A 122 -1.35 -1.54 13.06
N LEU A 123 -2.45 -1.87 12.37
CA LEU A 123 -3.63 -1.00 12.30
C LEU A 123 -4.28 -0.71 13.67
N ILE A 124 -4.02 -1.52 14.67
CA ILE A 124 -4.46 -1.24 16.06
C ILE A 124 -3.74 -0.03 16.66
N ASP A 125 -2.57 0.34 16.11
CA ASP A 125 -1.73 1.45 16.59
C ASP A 125 -2.01 2.77 15.84
N LEU A 126 -3.09 2.86 15.06
CA LEU A 126 -3.40 4.05 14.26
C LEU A 126 -3.38 5.34 15.07
N SER A 127 -3.92 5.32 16.30
CA SER A 127 -3.93 6.50 17.19
C SER A 127 -2.51 6.96 17.56
N HIS A 128 -1.58 6.02 17.75
CA HIS A 128 -0.18 6.32 18.03
C HIS A 128 0.48 6.97 16.81
N ILE A 129 0.27 6.43 15.61
CA ILE A 129 0.82 6.97 14.36
C ILE A 129 0.27 8.37 14.09
N VAL A 130 -1.03 8.60 14.30
CA VAL A 130 -1.65 9.93 14.20
C VAL A 130 -0.97 10.92 15.13
N GLY A 131 -0.72 10.53 16.39
CA GLY A 131 -0.01 11.37 17.36
C GLY A 131 1.40 11.77 16.91
N LEU A 132 2.13 10.89 16.20
CA LEU A 132 3.48 11.17 15.69
C LEU A 132 3.52 12.18 14.55
N VAL A 133 2.45 12.25 13.73
CA VAL A 133 2.39 13.10 12.53
C VAL A 133 1.58 14.37 12.74
N GLN A 134 0.79 14.45 13.80
CA GLN A 134 -0.07 15.59 14.09
C GLN A 134 0.72 16.88 14.24
N GLY A 135 0.26 17.96 13.60
CA GLY A 135 0.87 19.29 13.68
C GLY A 135 2.17 19.46 12.86
N ARG A 136 2.58 18.44 12.11
CA ARG A 136 3.75 18.54 11.23
C ARG A 136 3.39 19.22 9.90
N ALA A 137 4.40 19.83 9.29
CA ALA A 137 4.24 20.50 7.99
C ALA A 137 4.15 19.51 6.82
N GLU A 138 4.79 18.34 6.96
CA GLU A 138 4.80 17.30 5.95
C GLU A 138 3.40 16.69 5.76
N ARG A 139 3.18 16.10 4.60
CA ARG A 139 1.98 15.36 4.25
C ARG A 139 2.25 13.85 4.31
N PHE A 140 1.42 13.12 5.01
CA PHE A 140 1.64 11.71 5.27
C PHE A 140 0.59 10.84 4.59
N ILE A 141 1.03 9.78 3.93
CA ILE A 141 0.17 8.69 3.47
C ILE A 141 0.48 7.48 4.34
N LEU A 142 -0.50 7.03 5.12
CA LEU A 142 -0.45 5.73 5.76
C LEU A 142 -0.83 4.67 4.73
N TYR A 143 0.14 3.83 4.39
CA TYR A 143 0.00 2.86 3.32
C TYR A 143 -0.11 1.44 3.86
N CYS A 144 -1.26 0.78 3.60
CA CYS A 144 -1.51 -0.61 3.92
C CYS A 144 -1.58 -1.45 2.64
N ASP A 145 -0.58 -2.33 2.42
CA ASP A 145 -0.52 -3.20 1.24
C ASP A 145 -1.22 -4.53 1.48
N ASP A 146 -1.94 -5.01 0.45
CA ASP A 146 -2.69 -6.29 0.44
C ASP A 146 -3.68 -6.42 1.61
N LEU A 147 -4.45 -5.36 1.84
CA LEU A 147 -5.44 -5.30 2.91
C LEU A 147 -6.58 -6.28 2.65
N SER A 148 -6.84 -7.13 3.63
CA SER A 148 -7.99 -8.02 3.66
C SER A 148 -8.28 -8.42 5.10
N PHE A 149 -9.54 -8.43 5.50
CA PHE A 149 -9.96 -8.74 6.86
C PHE A 149 -10.79 -10.02 6.93
N ASN A 150 -10.76 -10.67 8.10
CA ASN A 150 -11.78 -11.59 8.56
C ASN A 150 -12.67 -10.85 9.58
N ALA A 151 -13.87 -11.36 9.85
CA ALA A 151 -14.90 -10.66 10.61
C ALA A 151 -14.45 -10.16 12.01
N ASP A 152 -13.57 -10.90 12.69
CA ASP A 152 -13.21 -10.65 14.09
C ASP A 152 -11.81 -10.02 14.28
N GLU A 153 -11.25 -9.41 13.24
CA GLU A 153 -9.90 -8.87 13.33
C GLU A 153 -9.87 -7.48 13.99
N PRO A 154 -9.06 -7.26 15.06
CA PRO A 154 -9.02 -5.97 15.76
C PRO A 154 -8.66 -4.78 14.86
N GLY A 155 -7.77 -4.98 13.88
CA GLY A 155 -7.37 -3.95 12.92
C GLY A 155 -8.52 -3.44 12.04
N TYR A 156 -9.57 -4.24 11.83
CA TYR A 156 -10.77 -3.83 11.11
C TYR A 156 -11.49 -2.69 11.83
N GLN A 157 -11.73 -2.83 13.14
CA GLN A 157 -12.44 -1.82 13.94
C GLN A 157 -11.65 -0.50 14.02
N SER A 158 -10.32 -0.60 14.19
CA SER A 158 -9.44 0.56 14.22
C SER A 158 -9.46 1.32 12.89
N LEU A 159 -9.41 0.60 11.75
CA LEU A 159 -9.48 1.22 10.43
C LEU A 159 -10.85 1.84 10.17
N LYS A 160 -11.93 1.15 10.56
CA LYS A 160 -13.30 1.66 10.43
C LYS A 160 -13.47 2.97 11.19
N ALA A 161 -13.11 3.02 12.48
CA ALA A 161 -13.15 4.22 13.29
C ALA A 161 -12.30 5.35 12.70
N ALA A 162 -11.14 5.01 12.15
CA ALA A 162 -10.26 5.96 11.49
C ALA A 162 -10.90 6.57 10.23
N LEU A 163 -11.54 5.77 9.39
CA LEU A 163 -12.19 6.24 8.17
C LEU A 163 -13.49 7.03 8.45
N ASP A 164 -14.20 6.72 9.53
CA ASP A 164 -15.41 7.45 9.97
C ASP A 164 -15.08 8.79 10.65
N GLY A 165 -13.80 9.04 10.97
CA GLY A 165 -13.38 10.28 11.63
C GLY A 165 -13.61 10.29 13.15
N ASP A 166 -13.99 9.17 13.75
CA ASP A 166 -14.27 9.03 15.19
C ASP A 166 -13.01 9.06 16.07
N LEU A 167 -11.86 8.72 15.52
CA LEU A 167 -10.58 8.83 16.22
C LEU A 167 -10.05 10.26 16.07
N VAL A 168 -10.11 11.05 17.14
CA VAL A 168 -9.46 12.36 17.31
C VAL A 168 -9.21 13.03 15.97
N ALA A 169 -9.95 14.06 15.61
CA ALA A 169 -9.96 14.74 14.32
C ALA A 169 -8.71 14.40 13.49
N PHE A 170 -8.84 13.50 12.52
CA PHE A 170 -7.73 13.04 11.69
C PHE A 170 -6.93 14.27 11.30
N SER A 171 -5.66 14.26 11.61
CA SER A 171 -4.78 15.38 11.28
C SER A 171 -4.94 15.69 9.80
N ASN A 172 -5.23 16.93 9.45
CA ASN A 172 -5.41 17.37 8.04
C ASN A 172 -4.19 17.05 7.14
N ASN A 173 -3.14 16.47 7.71
CA ASN A 173 -1.91 16.09 7.04
C ASN A 173 -1.70 14.57 6.90
N LEU A 174 -2.73 13.72 7.15
CA LEU A 174 -2.66 12.27 7.01
C LEU A 174 -3.82 11.73 6.16
N LEU A 175 -3.51 10.90 5.17
CA LEU A 175 -4.46 10.09 4.40
C LEU A 175 -4.13 8.61 4.51
N ILE A 176 -5.15 7.76 4.37
CA ILE A 176 -4.99 6.30 4.32
C ILE A 176 -5.10 5.85 2.86
N TYR A 177 -4.05 5.18 2.38
CA TYR A 177 -4.06 4.48 1.09
C TYR A 177 -3.94 2.99 1.33
N ALA A 178 -4.88 2.22 0.81
CA ALA A 178 -4.88 0.78 0.94
C ALA A 178 -4.90 0.10 -0.43
N THR A 179 -4.21 -1.04 -0.56
CA THR A 179 -4.41 -1.93 -1.71
C THR A 179 -5.12 -3.21 -1.27
N SER A 180 -5.91 -3.78 -2.16
CA SER A 180 -6.53 -5.09 -1.95
C SER A 180 -6.52 -5.90 -3.24
N ASN A 181 -6.29 -7.20 -3.11
CA ASN A 181 -6.44 -8.14 -4.22
C ASN A 181 -7.87 -8.67 -4.35
N ARG A 182 -8.76 -8.24 -3.47
CA ARG A 182 -10.20 -8.55 -3.48
C ARG A 182 -10.98 -7.32 -3.96
N ARG A 183 -12.17 -7.56 -4.50
CA ARG A 183 -13.08 -6.46 -4.85
C ARG A 183 -13.58 -5.76 -3.59
N HIS A 184 -13.94 -6.54 -2.57
CA HIS A 184 -14.28 -6.06 -1.24
C HIS A 184 -13.19 -6.48 -0.25
N LEU A 185 -12.98 -5.72 0.81
CA LEU A 185 -11.91 -5.94 1.79
C LEU A 185 -12.10 -7.21 2.63
N MET A 186 -13.33 -7.75 2.70
CA MET A 186 -13.65 -8.98 3.41
C MET A 186 -13.95 -10.15 2.43
N PRO A 187 -13.76 -11.41 2.85
CA PRO A 187 -14.04 -12.56 2.00
C PRO A 187 -15.54 -12.70 1.72
N ASP A 188 -15.88 -13.04 0.47
CA ASP A 188 -17.20 -13.53 0.12
C ASP A 188 -17.29 -15.02 0.52
N TYR A 189 -17.90 -15.33 1.64
CA TYR A 189 -18.14 -16.71 2.03
C TYR A 189 -19.36 -17.26 1.25
N MET A 190 -19.28 -18.50 0.76
CA MET A 190 -20.41 -19.16 0.12
C MET A 190 -21.67 -19.22 1.01
N GLN A 191 -21.48 -19.26 2.32
CA GLN A 191 -22.58 -19.23 3.30
C GLN A 191 -23.32 -17.91 3.33
N ASP A 192 -22.68 -16.80 3.04
CA ASP A 192 -23.32 -15.46 2.99
C ASP A 192 -24.27 -15.37 1.79
N ASN A 193 -23.93 -16.00 0.67
CA ASN A 193 -24.82 -16.09 -0.51
C ASN A 193 -26.05 -16.97 -0.25
N LEU A 194 -25.92 -17.97 0.63
CA LEU A 194 -27.04 -18.83 1.05
C LEU A 194 -27.91 -18.18 2.14
N ALA A 195 -27.35 -17.24 2.91
CA ALA A 195 -28.06 -16.50 3.96
C ALA A 195 -28.85 -15.29 3.44
N THR A 196 -28.72 -14.96 2.14
CA THR A 196 -29.51 -13.92 1.50
C THR A 196 -30.99 -14.30 1.54
N LYS A 197 -31.80 -13.54 2.29
CA LYS A 197 -33.24 -13.77 2.39
C LYS A 197 -33.98 -12.89 1.40
N TYR A 198 -34.91 -13.49 0.68
CA TYR A 198 -35.89 -12.77 -0.11
C TYR A 198 -37.08 -12.39 0.80
N VAL A 199 -37.34 -11.11 0.96
CA VAL A 199 -38.52 -10.60 1.64
C VAL A 199 -39.26 -9.69 0.67
N GLY A 200 -40.28 -10.25 0.01
CA GLY A 200 -40.96 -9.56 -1.09
C GLY A 200 -40.11 -9.52 -2.35
N ASP A 201 -40.12 -8.37 -3.05
CA ASP A 201 -39.29 -8.13 -4.24
C ASP A 201 -37.88 -7.56 -3.93
N GLU A 202 -37.54 -7.38 -2.66
CA GLU A 202 -36.26 -6.85 -2.23
C GLU A 202 -35.32 -7.95 -1.74
N VAL A 203 -34.06 -7.88 -2.19
CA VAL A 203 -32.98 -8.76 -1.74
C VAL A 203 -32.29 -8.09 -0.55
N HIS A 204 -32.47 -8.64 0.65
CA HIS A 204 -31.75 -8.20 1.82
C HIS A 204 -30.47 -9.07 1.99
N PRO A 205 -29.27 -8.49 1.78
CA PRO A 205 -28.03 -9.18 2.07
C PRO A 205 -27.96 -9.51 3.57
N ALA A 206 -27.28 -10.60 3.95
CA ALA A 206 -27.01 -10.87 5.35
C ALA A 206 -26.20 -9.70 5.97
N GLU A 207 -26.40 -9.39 7.25
CA GLU A 207 -25.72 -8.30 7.96
C GLU A 207 -24.19 -8.31 7.75
N SER A 208 -23.60 -9.51 7.66
CA SER A 208 -22.17 -9.69 7.36
C SER A 208 -21.76 -9.17 5.97
N VAL A 209 -22.66 -9.17 4.98
CA VAL A 209 -22.39 -8.66 3.63
C VAL A 209 -22.48 -7.14 3.61
N GLU A 210 -23.45 -6.56 4.30
CA GLU A 210 -23.57 -5.11 4.45
C GLU A 210 -22.35 -4.51 5.18
N GLU A 211 -21.87 -5.18 6.22
CA GLU A 211 -20.68 -4.76 6.94
C GLU A 211 -19.41 -4.82 6.08
N LYS A 212 -19.30 -5.82 5.18
CA LYS A 212 -18.19 -5.99 4.24
C LYS A 212 -18.12 -4.91 3.17
N VAL A 213 -19.26 -4.53 2.62
CA VAL A 213 -19.37 -3.44 1.64
C VAL A 213 -19.06 -2.10 2.31
N SER A 214 -19.61 -1.91 3.51
CA SER A 214 -19.53 -0.70 4.32
C SER A 214 -18.11 -0.17 4.54
N LEU A 215 -17.08 -1.01 4.79
CA LEU A 215 -15.71 -0.53 4.97
C LEU A 215 -15.10 0.01 3.67
N SER A 216 -15.38 -0.65 2.55
CA SER A 216 -14.84 -0.21 1.25
C SER A 216 -15.44 1.11 0.81
N GLU A 217 -16.72 1.36 1.13
CA GLU A 217 -17.44 2.60 0.81
C GLU A 217 -16.95 3.81 1.61
N ARG A 218 -16.31 3.58 2.77
CA ARG A 218 -15.71 4.65 3.58
C ARG A 218 -14.46 5.27 2.95
N PHE A 219 -13.87 4.59 1.96
CA PHE A 219 -12.83 5.20 1.15
C PHE A 219 -13.47 6.13 0.12
N GLY A 220 -13.25 7.44 0.26
CA GLY A 220 -13.84 8.44 -0.63
C GLY A 220 -13.36 8.35 -2.08
N LEU A 221 -12.22 7.66 -2.34
CA LEU A 221 -11.73 7.36 -3.68
C LEU A 221 -11.44 5.86 -3.82
N TRP A 222 -12.30 5.16 -4.56
CA TRP A 222 -12.12 3.76 -4.89
C TRP A 222 -11.72 3.60 -6.36
N ILE A 223 -10.58 2.93 -6.61
CA ILE A 223 -10.02 2.72 -7.94
C ILE A 223 -9.85 1.22 -8.18
N SER A 224 -10.50 0.71 -9.23
CA SER A 224 -10.45 -0.70 -9.60
C SER A 224 -9.38 -0.97 -10.64
N PHE A 225 -8.69 -2.12 -10.49
CA PHE A 225 -7.66 -2.62 -11.40
C PHE A 225 -8.10 -3.96 -11.98
N TYR A 226 -8.06 -4.05 -13.29
CA TYR A 226 -8.44 -5.24 -14.03
C TYR A 226 -7.20 -5.96 -14.58
N PRO A 227 -7.27 -7.28 -14.86
CA PRO A 227 -6.23 -7.95 -15.61
C PRO A 227 -6.04 -7.29 -16.96
N PHE A 228 -4.82 -7.22 -17.45
CA PHE A 228 -4.52 -6.65 -18.75
C PHE A 228 -5.13 -7.49 -19.88
N THR A 229 -5.60 -6.81 -20.92
CA THR A 229 -5.86 -7.41 -22.21
C THR A 229 -4.57 -7.99 -22.80
N GLN A 230 -4.67 -8.74 -23.89
CA GLN A 230 -3.49 -9.30 -24.54
C GLN A 230 -2.57 -8.20 -25.07
N ASP A 231 -3.14 -7.15 -25.67
CA ASP A 231 -2.36 -6.08 -26.27
C ASP A 231 -1.72 -5.19 -25.20
N GLU A 232 -2.44 -4.80 -24.14
CA GLU A 232 -1.87 -4.09 -22.98
C GLU A 232 -0.72 -4.88 -22.33
N TYR A 233 -0.86 -6.21 -22.19
CA TYR A 233 0.22 -7.05 -21.67
C TYR A 233 1.45 -7.03 -22.55
N ILE A 234 1.29 -7.08 -23.88
CA ILE A 234 2.37 -7.01 -24.85
C ILE A 234 3.04 -5.65 -24.82
N ASP A 235 2.28 -4.56 -24.72
CA ASP A 235 2.84 -3.20 -24.61
C ASP A 235 3.69 -3.04 -23.35
N VAL A 236 3.19 -3.55 -22.21
CA VAL A 236 3.96 -3.57 -20.95
C VAL A 236 5.22 -4.43 -21.07
N ALA A 237 5.14 -5.59 -21.74
CA ALA A 237 6.30 -6.44 -21.97
C ALA A 237 7.35 -5.74 -22.86
N ALA A 238 6.92 -5.07 -23.94
CA ALA A 238 7.79 -4.30 -24.82
C ALA A 238 8.49 -3.16 -24.08
N HIS A 239 7.78 -2.44 -23.20
CA HIS A 239 8.36 -1.40 -22.36
C HIS A 239 9.49 -1.97 -21.47
N TRP A 240 9.23 -3.05 -20.76
CA TRP A 240 10.23 -3.66 -19.89
C TRP A 240 11.40 -4.28 -20.64
N LEU A 241 11.17 -4.86 -21.83
CA LEU A 241 12.25 -5.31 -22.72
C LEU A 241 13.19 -4.15 -23.06
N LYS A 242 12.64 -3.02 -23.51
CA LYS A 242 13.42 -1.81 -23.79
C LYS A 242 14.16 -1.30 -22.55
N HIS A 243 13.51 -1.29 -21.40
CA HIS A 243 14.12 -0.88 -20.12
C HIS A 243 15.32 -1.78 -19.73
N HIS A 244 15.27 -3.08 -20.06
CA HIS A 244 16.37 -4.03 -19.84
C HIS A 244 17.39 -4.07 -20.99
N GLY A 245 17.33 -3.14 -21.95
CA GLY A 245 18.34 -2.98 -23.00
C GLY A 245 18.07 -3.75 -24.28
N TRP A 246 16.91 -4.38 -24.45
CA TRP A 246 16.53 -5.05 -25.70
C TRP A 246 16.28 -4.02 -26.82
N GLN A 247 17.12 -4.05 -27.87
CA GLN A 247 17.09 -3.08 -28.95
C GLN A 247 16.34 -3.55 -30.21
N HIS A 248 16.02 -4.86 -30.30
CA HIS A 248 15.46 -5.46 -31.51
C HIS A 248 13.93 -5.32 -31.64
N GLY A 249 13.31 -4.59 -30.71
CA GLY A 249 11.88 -4.37 -30.71
C GLY A 249 11.06 -5.62 -30.40
N LEU A 250 9.77 -5.55 -30.71
CA LEU A 250 8.82 -6.63 -30.49
C LEU A 250 8.68 -7.46 -31.77
N THR A 251 9.55 -8.47 -31.96
CA THR A 251 9.44 -9.42 -33.08
C THR A 251 8.29 -10.42 -32.84
N ASP A 252 7.86 -11.13 -33.88
CA ASP A 252 6.82 -12.18 -33.76
C ASP A 252 7.23 -13.29 -32.79
N GLU A 253 8.51 -13.59 -32.71
CA GLU A 253 9.08 -14.55 -31.76
C GLU A 253 8.93 -14.05 -30.33
N VAL A 254 9.37 -12.83 -30.05
CA VAL A 254 9.26 -12.20 -28.72
C VAL A 254 7.81 -12.14 -28.29
N ARG A 255 6.90 -11.74 -29.20
CA ARG A 255 5.46 -11.68 -28.93
C ARG A 255 4.90 -13.05 -28.55
N ARG A 256 5.23 -14.08 -29.32
CA ARG A 256 4.79 -15.46 -29.06
C ARG A 256 5.29 -15.96 -27.70
N GLU A 257 6.57 -15.79 -27.43
CA GLU A 257 7.19 -16.20 -26.16
C GLU A 257 6.58 -15.46 -24.96
N ALA A 258 6.33 -14.15 -25.08
CA ALA A 258 5.67 -13.37 -24.05
C ALA A 258 4.27 -13.90 -23.73
N LEU A 259 3.49 -14.22 -24.77
CA LEU A 259 2.14 -14.79 -24.60
C LEU A 259 2.18 -16.18 -23.97
N GLN A 260 3.10 -17.06 -24.40
CA GLN A 260 3.30 -18.37 -23.79
C GLN A 260 3.68 -18.25 -22.31
N TRP A 261 4.56 -17.31 -21.98
CA TRP A 261 4.94 -17.01 -20.60
C TRP A 261 3.74 -16.62 -19.74
N SER A 262 2.87 -15.73 -20.26
CA SER A 262 1.67 -15.31 -19.55
C SER A 262 0.68 -16.46 -19.32
N LEU A 263 0.55 -17.37 -20.30
CA LEU A 263 -0.27 -18.58 -20.19
C LEU A 263 0.24 -19.52 -19.10
N MET A 264 1.55 -19.79 -19.08
CA MET A 264 2.18 -20.64 -18.05
C MET A 264 2.02 -20.05 -16.64
N ARG A 265 2.01 -18.73 -16.51
CA ARG A 265 1.80 -18.02 -15.22
C ARG A 265 0.34 -17.81 -14.87
N GLY A 266 -0.60 -18.15 -15.76
CA GLY A 266 -2.03 -17.99 -15.56
C GLY A 266 -2.48 -16.52 -15.37
N SER A 267 -1.67 -15.55 -15.80
CA SER A 267 -1.96 -14.12 -15.58
C SER A 267 -1.30 -13.22 -16.62
N ARG A 268 -2.07 -12.24 -17.10
CA ARG A 268 -1.57 -11.09 -17.86
C ARG A 268 -1.50 -9.90 -16.93
N SER A 269 -0.31 -9.63 -16.40
CA SER A 269 -0.09 -8.56 -15.44
C SER A 269 1.27 -7.90 -15.64
N GLY A 270 1.46 -6.67 -15.15
CA GLY A 270 2.73 -5.95 -15.22
C GLY A 270 3.88 -6.70 -14.56
N ARG A 271 3.60 -7.44 -13.47
CA ARG A 271 4.60 -8.30 -12.81
C ARG A 271 5.06 -9.42 -13.73
N VAL A 272 4.13 -10.09 -14.41
CA VAL A 272 4.44 -11.20 -15.32
C VAL A 272 5.18 -10.70 -16.55
N ALA A 273 4.79 -9.53 -17.09
CA ALA A 273 5.47 -8.89 -18.20
C ALA A 273 6.91 -8.50 -17.85
N GLY A 274 7.14 -7.90 -16.69
CA GLY A 274 8.49 -7.55 -16.21
C GLY A 274 9.37 -8.78 -15.96
N GLN A 275 8.80 -9.87 -15.43
CA GLN A 275 9.51 -11.14 -15.24
C GLN A 275 9.92 -11.76 -16.59
N PHE A 276 9.02 -11.75 -17.58
CA PHE A 276 9.32 -12.18 -18.93
C PHE A 276 10.47 -11.37 -19.54
N ALA A 277 10.35 -10.05 -19.52
CA ALA A 277 11.37 -9.17 -20.09
C ALA A 277 12.76 -9.39 -19.47
N LYS A 278 12.80 -9.56 -18.15
CA LYS A 278 14.05 -9.84 -17.43
C LYS A 278 14.66 -11.16 -17.81
N ASP A 279 13.86 -12.23 -17.92
CA ASP A 279 14.31 -13.55 -18.35
C ASP A 279 14.77 -13.54 -19.80
N TRP A 280 13.97 -12.94 -20.69
CA TRP A 280 14.31 -12.81 -22.12
C TRP A 280 15.63 -12.11 -22.33
N CYS A 281 15.79 -10.92 -21.77
CA CYS A 281 17.03 -10.15 -21.89
C CYS A 281 18.21 -10.89 -21.27
N GLY A 282 18.04 -11.57 -20.14
CA GLY A 282 19.08 -12.36 -19.51
C GLY A 282 19.56 -13.52 -20.38
N ARG A 283 18.66 -14.21 -21.09
CA ARG A 283 19.00 -15.31 -22.02
C ARG A 283 19.68 -14.81 -23.30
N HIS A 284 19.38 -13.58 -23.74
CA HIS A 284 19.87 -13.03 -25.01
C HIS A 284 20.94 -11.93 -24.84
N ALA A 285 21.38 -11.64 -23.61
CA ALA A 285 22.42 -10.67 -23.30
C ALA A 285 23.85 -11.21 -23.61
N ALA A 286 23.99 -12.49 -23.96
CA ALA A 286 25.26 -13.18 -24.20
C ALA A 286 25.53 -13.38 -25.69
N GLY A 287 24.95 -12.58 -26.58
CA GLY A 287 25.20 -12.59 -28.04
C GLY A 287 25.92 -11.34 -28.50
#